data_0486951ff814d284739cd05a3f1db9c5
#
_entry.id   0486951ff814d284739cd05a3f1db9c5
#
_cell.length_a   1.000
_cell.length_b   1.000
_cell.length_c   1.000
_cell.angle_alpha   90.00
_cell.angle_beta   90.00
_cell.angle_gamma   90.00
#
_symmetry.space_group_name_H-M   'P 1'
#
loop_
_entity.id
_entity.type
_entity.pdbx_description
1 polymer ?
#
loop_
_entity_poly.entity_id
_entity_poly.type
_entity_poly.pdbx_seq_one_letter_code
_entity_poly.pdbx_strand_id
1 'polypeptide(L)'
;MNRVSMSRSNFAANLLHPMDWKTLTSLQDWENALEASHGAPIVVFKHSTRCSVSRMALKFTERQWDLPANVDAYFLDLLANRKVSDVIAEQMNVTHQSPQLLCIRSAKCTFSASHEHIDPLKVKPYL
;
A
#
# COMPACT_ATOMS: atom_id res chain seq x y z
N MET A 1 14.50 9.18 -14.49
CA MET A 1 14.04 9.57 -14.09
C MET A 1 13.55 10.35 -13.95
N ASN A 2 13.34 10.56 -14.15
CA ASN A 2 12.79 11.55 -14.08
C ASN A 2 11.85 11.76 -13.06
N ARG A 3 11.45 10.89 -12.34
CA ARG A 3 10.60 11.07 -11.24
C ARG A 3 11.17 11.98 -10.24
N VAL A 4 12.42 11.83 -9.98
CA VAL A 4 13.11 12.70 -9.07
C VAL A 4 13.21 14.13 -9.59
N SER A 5 13.47 14.26 -10.87
CA SER A 5 13.56 15.58 -11.45
C SER A 5 12.26 16.32 -11.37
N MET A 6 11.17 15.60 -11.16
CA MET A 6 9.86 16.22 -11.04
C MET A 6 9.43 16.37 -9.60
N SER A 7 10.34 16.29 -8.67
CA SER A 7 9.98 16.27 -7.26
C SER A 7 9.12 17.47 -6.86
N ARG A 8 9.45 18.68 -7.34
CA ARG A 8 8.63 19.81 -7.01
C ARG A 8 7.28 19.72 -7.62
N SER A 9 7.20 19.33 -8.88
CA SER A 9 5.92 19.14 -9.54
C SER A 9 5.13 18.04 -8.87
N ASN A 10 5.81 16.99 -8.47
CA ASN A 10 5.15 15.89 -7.78
C ASN A 10 4.61 16.32 -6.43
N PHE A 11 5.34 17.18 -5.74
CA PHE A 11 4.87 17.69 -4.47
C PHE A 11 3.59 18.50 -4.67
N ALA A 12 3.59 19.39 -5.64
CA ALA A 12 2.42 20.18 -5.93
C ALA A 12 1.25 19.31 -6.37
N ALA A 13 1.54 18.31 -7.19
CA ALA A 13 0.50 17.37 -7.62
C ALA A 13 -0.08 16.61 -6.44
N ASN A 14 0.76 16.25 -5.47
CA ASN A 14 0.28 15.50 -4.32
C ASN A 14 -0.62 16.32 -3.41
N LEU A 15 -0.51 17.65 -3.46
CA LEU A 15 -1.44 18.49 -2.73
C LEU A 15 -2.81 18.50 -3.39
N LEU A 16 -2.86 18.32 -4.71
CA LEU A 16 -4.10 18.33 -5.47
C LEU A 16 -4.60 16.93 -5.75
N HIS A 17 -3.70 15.98 -5.86
CA HIS A 17 -4.02 14.60 -6.19
C HIS A 17 -3.39 13.69 -5.16
N PRO A 18 -4.10 12.67 -4.75
CA PRO A 18 -3.55 11.69 -3.82
C PRO A 18 -2.36 10.96 -4.42
N MET A 19 -1.85 10.04 -3.69
CA MET A 19 -0.69 9.25 -4.07
C MET A 19 -0.90 8.51 -5.39
N ASP A 20 0.23 8.13 -5.98
CA ASP A 20 0.23 7.34 -7.19
C ASP A 20 0.10 5.87 -6.82
N TRP A 21 -1.12 5.46 -6.54
CA TRP A 21 -1.41 4.09 -6.18
C TRP A 21 -1.35 3.18 -7.42
N LYS A 22 -0.68 2.04 -7.28
CA LYS A 22 -0.74 0.98 -8.27
C LYS A 22 -1.83 0.01 -7.82
N THR A 23 -2.76 -0.33 -8.71
CA THR A 23 -3.90 -1.15 -8.31
C THR A 23 -3.59 -2.64 -8.42
N LEU A 24 -4.18 -3.42 -7.53
CA LEU A 24 -4.10 -4.87 -7.56
C LEU A 24 -5.49 -5.41 -7.90
N THR A 25 -5.68 -5.82 -9.15
CA THR A 25 -6.99 -6.30 -9.61
C THR A 25 -6.96 -7.75 -10.10
N SER A 26 -5.79 -8.38 -10.05
CA SER A 26 -5.65 -9.77 -10.48
C SER A 26 -4.53 -10.44 -9.69
N LEU A 27 -4.50 -11.77 -9.75
CA LEU A 27 -3.41 -12.51 -9.15
C LEU A 27 -2.10 -12.21 -9.83
N GLN A 28 -2.13 -11.91 -11.14
CA GLN A 28 -0.93 -11.54 -11.86
C GLN A 28 -0.38 -10.21 -11.33
N ASP A 29 -1.27 -9.24 -11.06
CA ASP A 29 -0.83 -7.98 -10.47
C ASP A 29 -0.14 -8.22 -9.13
N TRP A 30 -0.69 -9.12 -8.33
CA TRP A 30 -0.10 -9.45 -7.05
C TRP A 30 1.27 -10.11 -7.21
N GLU A 31 1.38 -11.04 -8.16
CA GLU A 31 2.66 -11.70 -8.39
C GLU A 31 3.72 -10.71 -8.84
N ASN A 32 3.33 -9.75 -9.68
CA ASN A 32 4.24 -8.70 -10.13
C ASN A 32 4.67 -7.82 -8.96
N ALA A 33 3.75 -7.49 -8.07
CA ALA A 33 4.07 -6.69 -6.88
C ALA A 33 5.03 -7.45 -5.97
N LEU A 34 4.77 -8.74 -5.78
CA LEU A 34 5.61 -9.56 -4.93
C LEU A 34 7.02 -9.65 -5.49
N GLU A 35 7.13 -9.78 -6.80
CA GLU A 35 8.44 -9.78 -7.46
C GLU A 35 9.15 -8.45 -7.27
N ALA A 36 8.41 -7.35 -7.39
CA ALA A 36 8.99 -6.01 -7.21
C ALA A 36 9.53 -5.81 -5.80
N SER A 37 8.98 -6.51 -4.82
CA SER A 37 9.41 -6.38 -3.43
C SER A 37 10.84 -6.88 -3.20
N HIS A 38 11.39 -7.62 -4.15
CA HIS A 38 12.79 -8.05 -4.07
C HIS A 38 13.76 -6.92 -4.41
N GLY A 39 13.29 -5.94 -5.18
CA GLY A 39 14.13 -4.79 -5.55
C GLY A 39 14.03 -3.64 -4.57
N ALA A 40 12.85 -3.45 -3.99
CA ALA A 40 12.61 -2.39 -3.02
C ALA A 40 11.36 -2.73 -2.23
N PRO A 41 11.25 -2.26 -0.98
CA PRO A 41 10.05 -2.52 -0.19
C PRO A 41 8.81 -1.96 -0.88
N ILE A 42 7.68 -2.61 -0.67
CA ILE A 42 6.40 -2.13 -1.17
C ILE A 42 5.42 -2.04 -0.01
N VAL A 43 4.38 -1.24 -0.20
CA VAL A 43 3.31 -1.11 0.77
C VAL A 43 2.01 -1.45 0.08
N VAL A 44 1.18 -2.28 0.72
CA VAL A 44 -0.13 -2.64 0.20
C VAL A 44 -1.19 -2.12 1.15
N PHE A 45 -2.17 -1.41 0.61
CA PHE A 45 -3.32 -0.94 1.39
C PHE A 45 -4.56 -1.68 0.92
N LYS A 46 -5.17 -2.44 1.84
CA LYS A 46 -6.44 -3.12 1.58
C LYS A 46 -7.57 -2.19 2.01
N HIS A 47 -8.43 -1.85 1.07
CA HIS A 47 -9.48 -0.86 1.26
C HIS A 47 -10.86 -1.46 1.03
N SER A 48 -11.81 -1.06 1.87
CA SER A 48 -13.22 -1.38 1.67
C SER A 48 -13.97 -0.09 1.38
N THR A 49 -14.52 0.03 0.17
CA THR A 49 -15.21 1.25 -0.25
C THR A 49 -16.50 1.50 0.53
N ARG A 50 -17.01 0.48 1.22
CA ARG A 50 -18.24 0.61 2.00
C ARG A 50 -18.01 0.90 3.47
N CYS A 51 -16.74 1.01 3.88
CA CYS A 51 -16.41 1.17 5.28
C CYS A 51 -15.86 2.57 5.53
N SER A 52 -16.52 3.33 6.43
CA SER A 52 -16.06 4.68 6.74
C SER A 52 -14.71 4.67 7.43
N VAL A 53 -14.44 3.67 8.25
CA VAL A 53 -13.14 3.54 8.91
C VAL A 53 -12.05 3.35 7.86
N SER A 54 -12.34 2.57 6.82
CA SER A 54 -11.38 2.35 5.75
C SER A 54 -11.12 3.65 4.97
N ARG A 55 -12.17 4.43 4.70
CA ARG A 55 -12.00 5.70 4.00
C ARG A 55 -11.16 6.68 4.80
N MET A 56 -11.38 6.72 6.11
CA MET A 56 -10.59 7.60 6.97
C MET A 56 -9.13 7.16 7.03
N ALA A 57 -8.89 5.85 7.14
CA ALA A 57 -7.55 5.32 7.18
C ALA A 57 -6.82 5.60 5.86
N LEU A 58 -7.52 5.49 4.73
CA LEU A 58 -6.93 5.78 3.43
C LEU A 58 -6.51 7.24 3.33
N LYS A 59 -7.39 8.15 3.72
CA LYS A 59 -7.08 9.57 3.69
C LYS A 59 -5.91 9.91 4.62
N PHE A 60 -5.89 9.30 5.79
CA PHE A 60 -4.79 9.53 6.73
C PHE A 60 -3.49 9.03 6.14
N THR A 61 -3.50 7.84 5.54
CA THR A 61 -2.31 7.27 4.91
C THR A 61 -1.79 8.20 3.81
N GLU A 62 -2.68 8.67 2.95
CA GLU A 62 -2.27 9.55 1.86
C GLU A 62 -1.71 10.87 2.37
N ARG A 63 -2.32 11.41 3.42
CA ARG A 63 -1.91 12.69 3.97
C ARG A 63 -0.58 12.60 4.70
N GLN A 64 -0.34 11.49 5.39
CA GLN A 64 0.86 11.30 6.20
C GLN A 64 2.00 10.59 5.47
N TRP A 65 1.79 10.29 4.19
CA TRP A 65 2.80 9.53 3.44
C TRP A 65 4.10 10.33 3.35
N ASP A 66 5.17 9.74 3.86
CA ASP A 66 6.50 10.37 3.83
C ASP A 66 7.54 9.27 3.75
N LEU A 67 7.33 8.34 2.82
CA LEU A 67 8.24 7.23 2.62
C LEU A 67 9.12 7.52 1.42
N PRO A 68 10.29 6.86 1.34
CA PRO A 68 11.20 7.08 0.21
C PRO A 68 10.52 6.86 -1.14
N ALA A 69 11.01 7.56 -2.15
CA ALA A 69 10.40 7.53 -3.49
C ALA A 69 10.42 6.14 -4.12
N ASN A 70 11.34 5.27 -3.70
CA ASN A 70 11.43 3.94 -4.26
C ASN A 70 10.47 2.94 -3.62
N VAL A 71 9.66 3.37 -2.65
CA VAL A 71 8.65 2.52 -2.02
C VAL A 71 7.37 2.67 -2.82
N ASP A 72 7.01 1.65 -3.58
CA ASP A 72 5.78 1.67 -4.34
C ASP A 72 4.59 1.36 -3.43
N ALA A 73 3.48 2.03 -3.70
CA ALA A 73 2.25 1.87 -2.95
C ALA A 73 1.21 1.16 -3.81
N TYR A 74 0.67 0.06 -3.30
CA TYR A 74 -0.33 -0.74 -4.00
C TYR A 74 -1.66 -0.66 -3.30
N PHE A 75 -2.72 -0.52 -4.09
CA PHE A 75 -4.08 -0.35 -3.60
C PHE A 75 -4.93 -1.55 -3.99
N LEU A 76 -5.59 -2.14 -3.03
CA LEU A 76 -6.49 -3.27 -3.26
C LEU A 76 -7.89 -2.90 -2.77
N ASP A 77 -8.84 -2.82 -3.71
CA ASP A 77 -10.26 -2.73 -3.36
C ASP A 77 -10.72 -4.15 -3.07
N LEU A 78 -10.83 -4.49 -1.82
CA LEU A 78 -11.07 -5.86 -1.44
C LEU A 78 -12.47 -6.33 -1.82
N LEU A 79 -13.45 -5.43 -1.90
CA LEU A 79 -14.80 -5.86 -2.29
C LEU A 79 -14.84 -6.34 -3.73
N ALA A 80 -14.06 -5.72 -4.60
CA ALA A 80 -14.00 -6.11 -6.00
C ALA A 80 -13.01 -7.25 -6.23
N ASN A 81 -12.04 -7.43 -5.35
CA ASN A 81 -10.91 -8.33 -5.57
C ASN A 81 -10.65 -9.22 -4.36
N ARG A 82 -11.69 -9.88 -3.87
CA ARG A 82 -11.60 -10.67 -2.65
C ARG A 82 -10.59 -11.80 -2.78
N LYS A 83 -10.56 -12.44 -3.94
CA LYS A 83 -9.66 -13.56 -4.13
C LYS A 83 -8.20 -13.13 -4.00
N VAL A 84 -7.87 -11.98 -4.55
CA VAL A 84 -6.51 -11.45 -4.43
C VAL A 84 -6.20 -11.16 -2.96
N SER A 85 -7.15 -10.57 -2.25
CA SER A 85 -6.98 -10.27 -0.83
C SER A 85 -6.74 -11.53 -0.02
N ASP A 86 -7.46 -12.61 -0.32
CA ASP A 86 -7.30 -13.87 0.39
C ASP A 86 -5.94 -14.50 0.14
N VAL A 87 -5.46 -14.43 -1.10
CA VAL A 87 -4.14 -14.97 -1.44
C VAL A 87 -3.05 -14.18 -0.72
N ILE A 88 -3.18 -12.86 -0.65
CA ILE A 88 -2.21 -12.04 0.07
C ILE A 88 -2.16 -12.45 1.54
N ALA A 89 -3.31 -12.61 2.18
CA ALA A 89 -3.37 -12.99 3.58
C ALA A 89 -2.66 -14.33 3.80
N GLU A 90 -2.91 -15.29 2.92
CA GLU A 90 -2.33 -16.61 3.05
C GLU A 90 -0.82 -16.58 2.81
N GLN A 91 -0.39 -15.96 1.72
CA GLN A 91 1.04 -15.95 1.35
C GLN A 91 1.88 -15.12 2.31
N MET A 92 1.31 -14.04 2.82
CA MET A 92 2.04 -13.18 3.76
C MET A 92 1.89 -13.64 5.20
N ASN A 93 1.06 -14.66 5.44
CA ASN A 93 0.81 -15.18 6.78
C ASN A 93 0.32 -14.08 7.71
N VAL A 94 -0.62 -13.26 7.21
CA VAL A 94 -1.20 -12.16 7.97
C VAL A 94 -2.72 -12.32 7.94
N THR A 95 -3.34 -12.37 9.11
CA THR A 95 -4.79 -12.46 9.19
C THR A 95 -5.42 -11.29 8.46
N HIS A 96 -6.40 -11.60 7.61
CA HIS A 96 -7.08 -10.57 6.84
C HIS A 96 -7.78 -9.57 7.76
N GLN A 97 -7.60 -8.30 7.47
CA GLN A 97 -8.30 -7.20 8.11
C GLN A 97 -8.60 -6.15 7.04
N SER A 98 -9.54 -5.27 7.31
CA SER A 98 -9.87 -4.18 6.39
C SER A 98 -10.43 -3.00 7.20
N PRO A 99 -9.80 -1.85 7.13
CA PRO A 99 -8.60 -1.53 6.34
C PRO A 99 -7.35 -2.16 6.93
N GLN A 100 -6.40 -2.46 6.06
CA GLN A 100 -5.14 -3.04 6.50
C GLN A 100 -4.01 -2.53 5.61
N LEU A 101 -2.89 -2.22 6.26
CA LEU A 101 -1.68 -1.80 5.57
C LEU A 101 -0.59 -2.81 5.83
N LEU A 102 0.08 -3.27 4.77
CA LEU A 102 1.18 -4.21 4.89
C LEU A 102 2.43 -3.63 4.25
N CYS A 103 3.57 -3.84 4.89
CA CYS A 103 4.86 -3.56 4.29
C CYS A 103 5.48 -4.89 3.90
N ILE A 104 5.93 -5.01 2.67
CA ILE A 104 6.47 -6.26 2.14
C ILE A 104 7.84 -6.00 1.57
N ARG A 105 8.80 -6.82 2.00
CA ARG A 105 10.18 -6.72 1.56
C ARG A 105 10.69 -8.11 1.29
N SER A 106 11.29 -8.31 0.11
CA SER A 106 11.79 -9.61 -0.29
C SER A 106 10.73 -10.69 -0.14
N ALA A 107 9.52 -10.38 -0.61
CA ALA A 107 8.37 -11.28 -0.61
C ALA A 107 7.90 -11.69 0.78
N LYS A 108 8.24 -10.92 1.80
CA LYS A 108 7.82 -11.21 3.18
C LYS A 108 7.19 -9.99 3.81
N CYS A 109 6.14 -10.19 4.59
CA CYS A 109 5.51 -9.10 5.32
C CYS A 109 6.38 -8.76 6.53
N THR A 110 6.89 -7.52 6.54
CA THR A 110 7.75 -7.07 7.63
C THR A 110 6.99 -6.24 8.65
N PHE A 111 5.81 -5.73 8.28
CA PHE A 111 4.98 -4.93 9.18
C PHE A 111 3.55 -4.94 8.66
N SER A 112 2.60 -5.01 9.58
CA SER A 112 1.19 -4.85 9.20
C SER A 112 0.46 -4.12 10.32
N ALA A 113 -0.58 -3.39 9.94
CA ALA A 113 -1.43 -2.68 10.88
C ALA A 113 -2.82 -2.59 10.29
N SER A 114 -3.82 -2.46 11.15
CA SER A 114 -5.20 -2.39 10.70
C SER A 114 -5.98 -1.34 11.47
N HIS A 115 -7.07 -0.89 10.86
CA HIS A 115 -8.03 0.04 11.46
C HIS A 115 -7.33 1.31 11.94
N GLU A 116 -7.55 1.71 13.18
CA GLU A 116 -6.99 2.94 13.72
C GLU A 116 -5.48 2.89 13.97
N HIS A 117 -4.87 1.73 13.80
CA HIS A 117 -3.43 1.59 13.99
C HIS A 117 -2.64 1.87 12.72
N ILE A 118 -3.33 2.12 11.61
CA ILE A 118 -2.67 2.38 10.34
C ILE A 118 -2.03 3.75 10.35
N ASP A 119 -0.71 3.77 10.15
CA ASP A 119 0.06 5.00 10.07
C ASP A 119 1.28 4.70 9.18
N PRO A 120 1.39 5.34 8.01
CA PRO A 120 2.49 5.02 7.11
C PRO A 120 3.86 5.32 7.70
N LEU A 121 3.94 6.24 8.66
CA LEU A 121 5.23 6.55 9.27
C LEU A 121 5.77 5.40 10.11
N LYS A 122 4.90 4.52 10.58
CA LYS A 122 5.33 3.35 11.36
C LYS A 122 6.02 2.32 10.48
N VAL A 123 5.91 2.45 9.17
CA VAL A 123 6.53 1.53 8.23
C VAL A 123 8.04 1.76 8.13
N LYS A 124 8.49 2.99 8.41
CA LYS A 124 9.88 3.37 8.18
C LYS A 124 10.92 2.41 8.75
N PRO A 125 10.79 1.92 9.98
CA PRO A 125 11.81 1.00 10.52
C PRO A 125 11.89 -0.33 9.78
N TYR A 126 10.90 -0.64 8.96
CA TYR A 126 10.79 -1.95 8.30
C TYR A 126 11.12 -1.91 6.81
N LEU A 127 11.57 -0.77 6.33
CA LEU A 127 11.93 -0.63 4.91
C LEU A 127 13.30 -1.21 4.57
#